data_5de7132f21e4e487e258573dc34b62c4
#
_entry.id   5de7132f21e4e487e258573dc34b62c4
#
_cell.length_a   1.000
_cell.length_b   1.000
_cell.length_c   1.000
_cell.angle_alpha   90.00
_cell.angle_beta   90.00
_cell.angle_gamma   90.00
#
_symmetry.space_group_name_H-M   'P 1'
#
loop_
_entity.id
_entity.type
_entity.pdbx_description
1 polymer ?
#
loop_
_entity_poly.entity_id
_entity_poly.type
_entity_poly.pdbx_seq_one_letter_code
_entity_poly.pdbx_strand_id
1 'polypeptide(L)'
;MFDPSKYQTIIDYLSPYNPVKIGIFGSYAREENRPDSDLDILINLNSSISLFQLVHFERELSELLGVKVDLVSDGAIKNQKLRNYIEADLKIIFQT
;
A
#
# COMPACT_ATOMS: atom_id res chain seq x y z
N MET A 1 -13.15 6.82 9.15
CA MET A 1 -12.54 5.49 9.24
C MET A 1 -12.45 4.86 7.86
N PHE A 2 -11.33 4.22 7.54
CA PHE A 2 -11.17 3.54 6.26
C PHE A 2 -12.03 2.26 6.25
N ASP A 3 -12.80 2.10 5.18
CA ASP A 3 -13.72 0.97 5.06
C ASP A 3 -12.94 -0.35 4.94
N PRO A 4 -13.14 -1.32 5.84
CA PRO A 4 -12.43 -2.60 5.76
C PRO A 4 -12.65 -3.36 4.45
N SER A 5 -13.76 -3.14 3.75
CA SER A 5 -13.99 -3.78 2.45
C SER A 5 -12.96 -3.34 1.41
N LYS A 6 -12.37 -2.15 1.57
CA LYS A 6 -11.34 -1.65 0.67
C LYS A 6 -10.02 -2.37 0.87
N TYR A 7 -9.75 -2.88 2.07
CA TYR A 7 -8.58 -3.74 2.31
C TYR A 7 -8.68 -5.00 1.45
N GLN A 8 -9.87 -5.59 1.41
CA GLN A 8 -10.07 -6.80 0.62
C GLN A 8 -9.89 -6.51 -0.87
N THR A 9 -10.33 -5.36 -1.34
CA THR A 9 -10.11 -4.93 -2.73
C THR A 9 -8.62 -4.87 -3.05
N ILE A 10 -7.81 -4.31 -2.15
CA ILE A 10 -6.36 -4.24 -2.33
C ILE A 10 -5.76 -5.64 -2.40
N ILE A 11 -6.14 -6.51 -1.46
CA ILE A 11 -5.63 -7.89 -1.39
C ILE A 11 -5.99 -8.64 -2.67
N ASP A 12 -7.25 -8.55 -3.09
CA ASP A 12 -7.73 -9.24 -4.29
C ASP A 12 -7.01 -8.76 -5.54
N TYR A 13 -6.79 -7.44 -5.64
CA TYR A 13 -6.10 -6.88 -6.80
C TYR A 13 -4.68 -7.40 -6.91
N LEU A 14 -3.97 -7.48 -5.79
CA LEU A 14 -2.56 -7.88 -5.77
C LEU A 14 -2.36 -9.39 -5.73
N SER A 15 -3.41 -10.15 -5.45
CA SER A 15 -3.34 -11.60 -5.30
C SER A 15 -2.63 -12.32 -6.45
N PRO A 16 -2.86 -11.98 -7.75
CA PRO A 16 -2.18 -12.65 -8.86
C PRO A 16 -0.67 -12.44 -8.88
N TYR A 17 -0.16 -11.49 -8.12
CA TYR A 17 1.26 -11.13 -8.12
C TYR A 17 2.01 -11.71 -6.92
N ASN A 18 1.39 -12.67 -6.21
CA ASN A 18 1.98 -13.42 -5.10
C ASN A 18 2.49 -12.51 -3.98
N PRO A 19 1.60 -11.76 -3.33
CA PRO A 19 2.04 -10.88 -2.25
C PRO A 19 2.52 -11.67 -1.05
N VAL A 20 3.62 -11.20 -0.44
CA VAL A 20 4.15 -11.71 0.81
C VAL A 20 3.63 -10.86 1.96
N LYS A 21 3.53 -9.56 1.74
CA LYS A 21 3.06 -8.62 2.76
C LYS A 21 2.42 -7.42 2.09
N ILE A 22 1.29 -6.98 2.63
CA ILE A 22 0.62 -5.75 2.23
C ILE A 22 0.27 -5.00 3.51
N GLY A 23 0.65 -3.74 3.60
CA GLY A 23 0.38 -2.93 4.78
C GLY A 23 -0.07 -1.53 4.41
N ILE A 24 -0.74 -0.88 5.33
CA ILE A 24 -1.18 0.51 5.21
C ILE A 24 -0.36 1.32 6.21
N PHE A 25 0.12 2.48 5.80
CA PHE A 25 0.84 3.37 6.70
C PHE A 25 0.39 4.82 6.47
N GLY A 26 0.98 5.76 7.18
CA GLY A 26 0.64 7.16 7.03
C GLY A 26 -0.70 7.53 7.66
N SER A 27 -1.34 8.57 7.15
CA SER A 27 -2.52 9.15 7.77
C SER A 27 -3.70 8.19 7.86
N TYR A 28 -3.90 7.33 6.86
CA TYR A 28 -4.99 6.35 6.91
C TYR A 28 -4.76 5.32 8.01
N ALA A 29 -3.52 4.90 8.22
CA ALA A 29 -3.20 3.94 9.29
C ALA A 29 -3.43 4.55 10.67
N ARG A 30 -3.16 5.85 10.82
CA ARG A 30 -3.37 6.57 12.07
C ARG A 30 -4.83 7.02 12.27
N GLU A 31 -5.69 6.79 11.27
CA GLU A 31 -7.07 7.28 11.25
C GLU A 31 -7.14 8.81 11.36
N GLU A 32 -6.17 9.48 10.75
CA GLU A 32 -6.08 10.94 10.70
C GLU A 32 -6.23 11.46 9.28
N ASN A 33 -6.71 10.62 8.37
CA ASN A 33 -6.85 11.00 6.96
C ASN A 33 -7.93 12.04 6.77
N ARG A 34 -7.66 12.93 5.81
CA ARG A 34 -8.60 13.95 5.34
C ARG A 34 -9.09 13.54 3.96
N PRO A 35 -10.14 14.21 3.43
CA PRO A 35 -10.64 13.86 2.09
C PRO A 35 -9.59 13.95 0.99
N ASP A 36 -8.55 14.77 1.16
CA ASP A 36 -7.48 14.94 0.18
C ASP A 36 -6.22 14.13 0.52
N SER A 37 -6.27 13.30 1.55
CA SER A 37 -5.12 12.46 1.94
C SER A 37 -4.89 11.34 0.93
N ASP A 38 -3.61 11.02 0.67
CA ASP A 38 -3.26 9.86 -0.13
C ASP A 38 -3.30 8.61 0.75
N LEU A 39 -3.68 7.49 0.14
CA LEU A 39 -3.64 6.20 0.81
C LEU A 39 -2.28 5.57 0.57
N ASP A 40 -1.47 5.48 1.61
CA ASP A 40 -0.10 4.95 1.53
C ASP A 40 -0.11 3.45 1.78
N ILE A 41 0.38 2.67 0.82
CA ILE A 41 0.39 1.21 0.88
C ILE A 41 1.81 0.71 0.69
N LEU A 42 2.25 -0.16 1.60
CA LEU A 42 3.51 -0.87 1.50
C LEU A 42 3.24 -2.26 0.92
N ILE A 43 3.96 -2.63 -0.12
CA ILE A 43 3.81 -3.96 -0.72
C ILE A 43 5.15 -4.68 -0.75
N ASN A 44 5.10 -5.99 -0.50
CA ASN A 44 6.22 -6.90 -0.71
C ASN A 44 5.68 -8.07 -1.52
N LEU A 45 6.07 -8.17 -2.77
CA LEU A 45 5.63 -9.21 -3.68
C LEU A 45 6.76 -10.22 -3.89
N ASN A 46 6.39 -11.48 -4.08
CA ASN A 46 7.37 -12.56 -4.30
C ASN A 46 7.86 -12.58 -5.75
N SER A 47 7.85 -11.45 -6.40
CA SER A 47 8.39 -11.29 -7.75
C SER A 47 8.79 -9.85 -7.93
N SER A 48 9.82 -9.62 -8.75
CA SER A 48 10.25 -8.27 -9.06
C SER A 48 9.22 -7.60 -9.96
N ILE A 49 8.92 -6.34 -9.67
CA ILE A 49 8.05 -5.54 -10.52
C ILE A 49 8.84 -4.32 -10.99
N SER A 50 8.56 -3.89 -12.21
CA SER A 50 9.18 -2.70 -12.76
C SER A 50 8.51 -1.45 -12.18
N LEU A 51 9.18 -0.31 -12.33
CA LEU A 51 8.60 0.97 -11.95
C LEU A 51 7.30 1.22 -12.71
N PHE A 52 7.24 0.82 -13.99
CA PHE A 52 6.03 0.99 -14.79
C PHE A 52 4.86 0.18 -14.23
N GLN A 53 5.12 -1.05 -13.78
CA GLN A 53 4.09 -1.87 -13.16
C GLN A 53 3.61 -1.24 -11.85
N LEU A 54 4.53 -0.71 -11.05
CA LEU A 54 4.19 -0.06 -9.79
C LEU A 54 3.25 1.13 -10.04
N VAL A 55 3.58 1.97 -11.01
CA VAL A 55 2.74 3.12 -11.38
C VAL A 55 1.38 2.66 -11.90
N HIS A 56 1.37 1.58 -12.68
CA HIS A 56 0.13 1.00 -13.20
C HIS A 56 -0.77 0.53 -12.05
N PHE A 57 -0.20 -0.17 -11.07
CA PHE A 57 -0.95 -0.63 -9.90
C PHE A 57 -1.51 0.55 -9.10
N GLU A 58 -0.73 1.60 -8.92
CA GLU A 58 -1.18 2.80 -8.22
C GLU A 58 -2.41 3.40 -8.91
N ARG A 59 -2.37 3.52 -10.22
CA ARG A 59 -3.47 4.11 -10.97
C ARG A 59 -4.72 3.25 -10.89
N GLU A 60 -4.58 1.95 -11.10
CA GLU A 60 -5.73 1.05 -11.06
C GLU A 60 -6.35 0.97 -9.67
N LEU A 61 -5.53 0.88 -8.64
CA LEU A 61 -6.03 0.86 -7.27
C LEU A 61 -6.70 2.17 -6.90
N SER A 62 -6.16 3.29 -7.36
CA SER A 62 -6.78 4.60 -7.13
C SER A 62 -8.18 4.66 -7.73
N GLU A 63 -8.35 4.12 -8.93
CA GLU A 63 -9.66 4.07 -9.59
C GLU A 63 -10.62 3.15 -8.84
N LEU A 64 -10.15 1.98 -8.43
CA LEU A 64 -10.98 1.01 -7.72
C LEU A 64 -11.41 1.51 -6.34
N LEU A 65 -10.54 2.23 -5.66
CA LEU A 65 -10.79 2.65 -4.28
C LEU A 65 -11.39 4.05 -4.17
N GLY A 66 -11.31 4.84 -5.24
CA GLY A 66 -11.83 6.20 -5.23
C GLY A 66 -11.00 7.19 -4.43
N VAL A 67 -9.75 6.83 -4.12
CA VAL A 67 -8.80 7.73 -3.44
C VAL A 67 -7.45 7.59 -4.14
N LYS A 68 -6.61 8.61 -4.02
CA LYS A 68 -5.26 8.54 -4.58
C LYS A 68 -4.43 7.55 -3.78
N VAL A 69 -3.84 6.57 -4.46
CA VAL A 69 -3.01 5.54 -3.85
C VAL A 69 -1.54 5.84 -4.13
N ASP A 70 -0.72 5.68 -3.11
CA ASP A 70 0.73 5.80 -3.20
C ASP A 70 1.33 4.46 -2.77
N LEU A 71 1.95 3.75 -3.71
CA LEU A 71 2.53 2.43 -3.44
C LEU A 71 4.02 2.53 -3.20
N VAL A 72 4.48 1.87 -2.15
CA VAL A 72 5.91 1.75 -1.83
C VAL A 72 6.27 0.27 -1.83
N SER A 73 7.26 -0.09 -2.62
CA SER A 73 7.79 -1.45 -2.62
C SER A 73 8.80 -1.61 -1.49
N ASP A 74 8.59 -2.61 -0.64
CA ASP A 74 9.45 -2.85 0.52
C ASP A 74 10.93 -2.96 0.14
N GLY A 75 11.22 -3.65 -0.96
CA GLY A 75 12.59 -3.84 -1.42
C GLY A 75 13.27 -2.57 -1.95
N ALA A 76 12.50 -1.54 -2.27
CA ALA A 76 13.02 -0.28 -2.79
C ALA A 76 13.35 0.73 -1.69
N ILE A 77 13.02 0.42 -0.44
CA ILE A 77 13.30 1.34 0.68
C ILE A 77 14.77 1.22 1.06
N LYS A 78 15.55 2.27 0.77
CA LYS A 78 16.98 2.31 1.07
C LYS A 78 17.31 3.19 2.27
N ASN A 79 16.42 4.12 2.60
CA ASN A 79 16.64 5.11 3.65
C ASN A 79 16.03 4.61 4.96
N GLN A 80 16.85 4.51 6.01
CA GLN A 80 16.40 3.99 7.30
C GLN A 80 15.35 4.91 7.96
N LYS A 81 15.47 6.21 7.75
CA LYS A 81 14.48 7.15 8.29
C LYS A 81 13.11 6.94 7.67
N LEU A 82 13.07 6.70 6.37
CA LEU A 82 11.82 6.41 5.68
C LEU A 82 11.24 5.08 6.17
N ARG A 83 12.09 4.06 6.33
CA ARG A 83 11.64 2.77 6.87
C ARG A 83 11.06 2.91 8.27
N ASN A 84 11.73 3.67 9.13
CA ASN A 84 11.24 3.91 10.50
C ASN A 84 9.90 4.65 10.48
N TYR A 85 9.75 5.63 9.60
CA TYR A 85 8.49 6.36 9.45
C TYR A 85 7.35 5.43 9.02
N ILE A 86 7.62 4.57 8.05
CA ILE A 86 6.62 3.62 7.54
C ILE A 86 6.25 2.62 8.62
N GLU A 87 7.24 2.02 9.28
CA GLU A 87 7.02 0.97 10.28
C GLU A 87 6.34 1.48 11.54
N ALA A 88 6.51 2.76 11.87
CA ALA A 88 5.90 3.34 13.07
C ALA A 88 4.38 3.21 13.07
N ASP A 89 3.75 3.35 11.91
CA ASP A 89 2.29 3.32 11.76
C ASP A 89 1.79 2.13 10.96
N LEU A 90 2.67 1.21 10.58
CA LEU A 90 2.34 0.14 9.65
C LEU A 90 1.26 -0.78 10.23
N LYS A 91 0.16 -0.89 9.47
CA LYS A 91 -0.92 -1.81 9.76
C LYS A 91 -0.93 -2.87 8.68
N ILE A 92 -0.55 -4.09 9.02
CA ILE A 92 -0.47 -5.18 8.04
C ILE A 92 -1.88 -5.70 7.80
N ILE A 93 -2.30 -5.72 6.54
CA ILE A 93 -3.62 -6.22 6.14
C ILE A 93 -3.54 -7.59 5.48
N PHE A 94 -2.35 -8.00 5.05
CA PHE A 94 -2.12 -9.32 4.47
C PHE A 94 -0.66 -9.72 4.68
N GLN A 95 -0.44 -10.95 5.09
CA GLN A 95 0.90 -11.50 5.25
C GLN A 95 0.84 -13.02 5.15
N THR A 96 1.78 -13.59 4.39
CA THR A 96 1.93 -15.06 4.29
C THR A 96 2.98 -15.55 5.26
#